data_00995923653c5daa9b67ce636326df10
#
_entry.id   00995923653c5daa9b67ce636326df10
#
_cell.length_a   1.000
_cell.length_b   1.000
_cell.length_c   1.000
_cell.angle_alpha   90.00
_cell.angle_beta   90.00
_cell.angle_gamma   90.00
#
_symmetry.space_group_name_H-M   'P 1'
#
loop_
_entity.id
_entity.type
_entity.pdbx_description
1 polymer ?
#
loop_
_entity_poly.entity_id
_entity_poly.type
_entity_poly.pdbx_seq_one_letter_code
_entity_poly.pdbx_strand_id
1 'polypeptide(L)'
;MRDFLKYTLASLLALLIFMGVSIGGLLSLVILLASRDPGPKVKDKSVLTFDLSTQITDSRRAGAGALEETLTGDSKDTITLRAVLDAINQAAQDKRIVGIYLYGDTSRDGGGAGYATLKEVREALQRFRATGKPIFAYDVNWRESEYYLASVANTIAINPFGSVEMNGLSSETTFFAGALQKFGIGMQVTRAGKYKSAVEPFLLTRRSPESRKQTQQLIGDLWNEFLVTVGKDRKLSPQQLQSIVDNQGMLEPTEAVKRGLVTKQAYEDEIVTQLKQLTGRKENDKTFRQINLKSYAKVAEKELQKGRKANKTIAVLYAEGEIVDGDGDSDQVGGSRFAEQLRELRQDNDVKAVVLRVNSPGGSVTASDQIQREVILTRKVKPVIVSMGSVAASGGYWISTYSDRIFAEPNTITGSIGVFGLRPNIQKLANNNGITWDVVKTGRFADMLTLSRPRTPEELALMQKSVDRIYNEFLGKVADSRKLPKDKVAEIAQGRVWSGKEAKAIGLVDDFGGLQVAIQEAAKRAKLGNDWRLEEYPKPRSLGQQILENFSDSSAKVNGTKDPLTREFKKLQADLWILRALNDPLDIYARLPYNIRID
;
A
#
# COMPACT_ATOMS: atom_id res chain seq x y z
N MET A 1 -44.90 40.23 14.42
CA MET A 1 -43.52 39.85 14.28
C MET A 1 -43.00 38.97 15.40
N ARG A 2 -43.21 39.31 16.68
CA ARG A 2 -42.70 38.54 17.84
C ARG A 2 -43.29 37.12 17.92
N ASP A 3 -44.56 36.95 17.63
CA ASP A 3 -45.23 35.62 17.71
C ASP A 3 -44.92 34.76 16.46
N PHE A 4 -44.75 35.36 15.30
CA PHE A 4 -44.28 34.68 14.12
C PHE A 4 -42.87 34.06 14.35
N LEU A 5 -41.96 34.85 14.94
CA LEU A 5 -40.61 34.36 15.24
C LEU A 5 -40.60 33.20 16.26
N LYS A 6 -41.49 33.24 17.28
CA LYS A 6 -41.65 32.17 18.26
C LYS A 6 -42.16 30.87 17.64
N TYR A 7 -43.18 30.94 16.76
CA TYR A 7 -43.73 29.74 16.12
C TYR A 7 -42.73 29.17 15.09
N THR A 8 -42.01 30.02 14.37
CA THR A 8 -40.96 29.55 13.45
C THR A 8 -39.81 28.86 14.20
N LEU A 9 -39.36 29.42 15.31
CA LEU A 9 -38.32 28.80 16.14
C LEU A 9 -38.80 27.48 16.78
N ALA A 10 -40.05 27.43 17.27
CA ALA A 10 -40.63 26.20 17.82
C ALA A 10 -40.77 25.11 16.76
N SER A 11 -41.19 25.45 15.54
CA SER A 11 -41.30 24.51 14.41
C SER A 11 -39.90 24.00 13.98
N LEU A 12 -38.93 24.88 13.92
CA LEU A 12 -37.53 24.52 13.58
C LEU A 12 -36.92 23.58 14.64
N LEU A 13 -37.16 23.86 15.93
CA LEU A 13 -36.72 23.01 17.03
C LEU A 13 -37.42 21.63 17.00
N ALA A 14 -38.74 21.61 16.74
CA ALA A 14 -39.50 20.35 16.58
C ALA A 14 -39.00 19.52 15.40
N LEU A 15 -38.65 20.17 14.28
CA LEU A 15 -38.08 19.51 13.10
C LEU A 15 -36.71 18.93 13.37
N LEU A 16 -35.84 19.66 14.10
CA LEU A 16 -34.52 19.19 14.52
C LEU A 16 -34.62 18.01 15.49
N ILE A 17 -35.55 18.05 16.45
CA ILE A 17 -35.80 16.93 17.37
C ILE A 17 -36.33 15.72 16.60
N PHE A 18 -37.31 15.90 15.71
CA PHE A 18 -37.85 14.83 14.88
C PHE A 18 -36.76 14.21 14.00
N MET A 19 -35.91 15.02 13.38
CA MET A 19 -34.80 14.55 12.54
C MET A 19 -33.76 13.79 13.38
N GLY A 20 -33.43 14.30 14.59
CA GLY A 20 -32.51 13.63 15.52
C GLY A 20 -33.03 12.27 16.01
N VAL A 21 -34.33 12.18 16.36
CA VAL A 21 -34.99 10.93 16.78
C VAL A 21 -35.10 9.95 15.61
N SER A 22 -35.43 10.44 14.41
CA SER A 22 -35.54 9.58 13.21
C SER A 22 -34.18 9.01 12.79
N ILE A 23 -33.13 9.83 12.79
CA ILE A 23 -31.75 9.38 12.47
C ILE A 23 -31.24 8.45 13.57
N GLY A 24 -31.46 8.78 14.84
CA GLY A 24 -31.07 7.94 15.99
C GLY A 24 -31.83 6.60 16.00
N GLY A 25 -33.11 6.60 15.66
CA GLY A 25 -33.93 5.39 15.53
C GLY A 25 -33.48 4.51 14.37
N LEU A 26 -33.18 5.12 13.21
CA LEU A 26 -32.66 4.39 12.04
C LEU A 26 -31.28 3.78 12.32
N LEU A 27 -30.38 4.55 12.94
CA LEU A 27 -29.06 4.06 13.34
C LEU A 27 -29.15 2.91 14.36
N SER A 28 -30.03 3.04 15.35
CA SER A 28 -30.28 1.99 16.34
C SER A 28 -30.84 0.72 15.68
N LEU A 29 -31.72 0.85 14.70
CA LEU A 29 -32.26 -0.27 13.93
C LEU A 29 -31.18 -0.95 13.09
N VAL A 30 -30.33 -0.18 12.42
CA VAL A 30 -29.20 -0.71 11.62
C VAL A 30 -28.22 -1.46 12.53
N ILE A 31 -27.86 -0.90 13.69
CA ILE A 31 -26.99 -1.55 14.68
C ILE A 31 -27.63 -2.84 15.20
N LEU A 32 -28.93 -2.84 15.46
CA LEU A 32 -29.68 -4.00 15.95
C LEU A 32 -29.81 -5.11 14.90
N LEU A 33 -29.96 -4.75 13.62
CA LEU A 33 -29.97 -5.69 12.50
C LEU A 33 -28.56 -6.25 12.23
N ALA A 34 -27.53 -5.41 12.26
CA ALA A 34 -26.15 -5.82 12.12
C ALA A 34 -25.66 -6.74 13.26
N SER A 35 -26.16 -6.51 14.50
CA SER A 35 -25.83 -7.35 15.67
C SER A 35 -26.53 -8.72 15.65
N ARG A 36 -27.58 -8.89 14.85
CA ARG A 36 -28.32 -10.16 14.70
C ARG A 36 -27.77 -11.07 13.61
N ASP A 37 -26.83 -10.61 12.78
CA ASP A 37 -26.22 -11.47 11.77
C ASP A 37 -25.35 -12.55 12.46
N PRO A 38 -25.72 -13.84 12.39
CA PRO A 38 -24.93 -14.92 13.01
C PRO A 38 -23.54 -15.07 12.37
N GLY A 39 -23.23 -14.25 11.38
CA GLY A 39 -22.03 -14.31 10.58
C GLY A 39 -22.01 -15.49 9.60
N PRO A 40 -21.05 -15.51 8.67
CA PRO A 40 -20.98 -16.54 7.64
C PRO A 40 -20.73 -17.91 8.24
N LYS A 41 -21.50 -18.92 7.81
CA LYS A 41 -21.36 -20.31 8.22
C LYS A 41 -20.57 -21.09 7.19
N VAL A 42 -19.48 -21.74 7.63
CA VAL A 42 -18.71 -22.66 6.79
C VAL A 42 -19.39 -24.02 6.78
N LYS A 43 -19.79 -24.49 5.60
CA LYS A 43 -20.32 -25.86 5.42
C LYS A 43 -19.17 -26.85 5.25
N ASP A 44 -19.39 -28.09 5.65
CA ASP A 44 -18.38 -29.16 5.44
C ASP A 44 -18.12 -29.35 3.94
N LYS A 45 -16.88 -29.68 3.61
CA LYS A 45 -16.39 -29.83 2.23
C LYS A 45 -16.62 -28.58 1.37
N SER A 46 -16.34 -27.39 1.90
CA SER A 46 -16.37 -26.14 1.15
C SER A 46 -15.00 -25.84 0.50
N VAL A 47 -15.04 -25.22 -0.66
CA VAL A 47 -13.87 -24.62 -1.31
C VAL A 47 -13.83 -23.14 -0.94
N LEU A 48 -12.66 -22.66 -0.54
CA LEU A 48 -12.40 -21.25 -0.34
C LEU A 48 -12.20 -20.59 -1.71
N THR A 49 -13.06 -19.64 -2.09
CA THR A 49 -12.91 -18.91 -3.34
C THR A 49 -12.18 -17.60 -3.09
N PHE A 50 -11.15 -17.35 -3.88
CA PHE A 50 -10.37 -16.13 -3.85
C PHE A 50 -10.40 -15.44 -5.20
N ASP A 51 -11.17 -14.35 -5.26
CA ASP A 51 -11.23 -13.45 -6.41
C ASP A 51 -9.99 -12.55 -6.40
N LEU A 52 -9.11 -12.73 -7.38
CA LEU A 52 -7.85 -11.98 -7.53
C LEU A 52 -8.07 -10.52 -7.92
N SER A 53 -9.28 -10.15 -8.37
CA SER A 53 -9.65 -8.75 -8.59
C SER A 53 -9.79 -7.94 -7.29
N THR A 54 -9.88 -8.65 -6.14
CA THR A 54 -9.97 -8.02 -4.82
C THR A 54 -8.69 -7.25 -4.50
N GLN A 55 -8.80 -5.94 -4.25
CA GLN A 55 -7.65 -5.11 -3.90
C GLN A 55 -7.16 -5.44 -2.49
N ILE A 56 -5.88 -5.80 -2.36
CA ILE A 56 -5.24 -6.06 -1.06
C ILE A 56 -4.54 -4.79 -0.58
N THR A 57 -4.89 -4.32 0.63
CA THR A 57 -4.30 -3.15 1.31
C THR A 57 -3.60 -3.60 2.58
N ASP A 58 -2.67 -2.81 3.11
CA ASP A 58 -2.08 -3.10 4.42
C ASP A 58 -3.05 -2.76 5.55
N SER A 59 -3.62 -1.57 5.53
CA SER A 59 -4.58 -1.09 6.54
C SER A 59 -6.04 -1.09 6.05
N ARG A 60 -6.98 -1.08 6.98
CA ARG A 60 -8.39 -0.81 6.66
C ARG A 60 -8.53 0.67 6.27
N ARG A 61 -8.98 0.94 5.06
CA ARG A 61 -9.24 2.32 4.64
C ARG A 61 -10.38 2.89 5.48
N ALA A 62 -10.14 4.04 6.12
CA ALA A 62 -11.19 4.84 6.74
C ALA A 62 -11.78 5.80 5.70
N GLY A 63 -13.08 6.07 5.74
CA GLY A 63 -13.74 7.06 4.87
C GLY A 63 -15.10 6.62 4.32
N ALA A 64 -15.60 7.33 3.30
CA ALA A 64 -16.93 7.11 2.71
C ALA A 64 -17.20 5.65 2.29
N GLY A 65 -16.16 4.91 1.86
CA GLY A 65 -16.27 3.49 1.54
C GLY A 65 -16.60 2.61 2.75
N ALA A 66 -16.13 2.95 3.95
CA ALA A 66 -16.44 2.18 5.16
C ALA A 66 -17.90 2.35 5.60
N LEU A 67 -18.50 3.52 5.37
CA LEU A 67 -19.92 3.77 5.63
C LEU A 67 -20.80 3.04 4.60
N GLU A 68 -20.43 3.08 3.33
CA GLU A 68 -21.09 2.36 2.25
C GLU A 68 -21.07 0.84 2.51
N GLU A 69 -19.91 0.29 2.92
CA GLU A 69 -19.77 -1.10 3.36
C GLU A 69 -20.70 -1.45 4.52
N THR A 70 -20.83 -0.55 5.50
CA THR A 70 -21.67 -0.77 6.67
C THR A 70 -23.17 -0.71 6.33
N LEU A 71 -23.56 0.15 5.40
CA LEU A 71 -24.96 0.37 5.03
C LEU A 71 -25.46 -0.60 3.96
N THR A 72 -24.62 -0.96 3.00
CA THR A 72 -25.00 -1.82 1.87
C THR A 72 -24.55 -3.28 2.05
N GLY A 73 -23.62 -3.53 2.95
CA GLY A 73 -22.96 -4.85 3.09
C GLY A 73 -22.00 -5.17 1.93
N ASP A 74 -21.87 -4.25 0.98
CA ASP A 74 -21.10 -4.41 -0.26
C ASP A 74 -19.89 -3.47 -0.20
N SER A 75 -18.77 -3.98 0.36
CA SER A 75 -17.51 -3.24 0.30
C SER A 75 -16.99 -3.22 -1.13
N LYS A 76 -16.55 -2.06 -1.62
CA LYS A 76 -15.63 -2.06 -2.76
C LYS A 76 -14.60 -3.14 -2.51
N ASP A 77 -14.28 -3.91 -3.55
CA ASP A 77 -13.49 -5.13 -3.50
C ASP A 77 -12.10 -4.99 -2.83
N THR A 78 -12.08 -4.60 -1.56
CA THR A 78 -10.84 -4.46 -0.76
C THR A 78 -10.83 -5.44 0.40
N ILE A 79 -9.64 -5.95 0.73
CA ILE A 79 -9.38 -6.79 1.90
C ILE A 79 -7.98 -6.46 2.45
N THR A 80 -7.77 -6.53 3.76
CA THR A 80 -6.42 -6.31 4.30
C THR A 80 -5.54 -7.53 4.10
N LEU A 81 -4.24 -7.31 3.86
CA LEU A 81 -3.26 -8.38 3.74
C LEU A 81 -3.33 -9.35 4.92
N ARG A 82 -3.42 -8.82 6.14
CA ARG A 82 -3.53 -9.65 7.34
C ARG A 82 -4.76 -10.58 7.28
N ALA A 83 -5.91 -10.05 6.89
CA ALA A 83 -7.13 -10.86 6.77
C ALA A 83 -6.99 -11.95 5.71
N VAL A 84 -6.31 -11.68 4.59
CA VAL A 84 -5.98 -12.68 3.57
C VAL A 84 -5.08 -13.78 4.14
N LEU A 85 -3.98 -13.39 4.80
CA LEU A 85 -3.02 -14.33 5.38
C LEU A 85 -3.66 -15.20 6.47
N ASP A 86 -4.42 -14.59 7.38
CA ASP A 86 -5.13 -15.29 8.46
C ASP A 86 -6.17 -16.27 7.89
N ALA A 87 -6.93 -15.84 6.87
CA ALA A 87 -7.92 -16.69 6.22
C ALA A 87 -7.26 -17.92 5.54
N ILE A 88 -6.22 -17.74 4.75
CA ILE A 88 -5.53 -18.84 4.06
C ILE A 88 -4.87 -19.80 5.07
N ASN A 89 -4.19 -19.25 6.10
CA ASN A 89 -3.54 -20.06 7.13
C ASN A 89 -4.56 -20.84 7.98
N GLN A 90 -5.71 -20.23 8.31
CA GLN A 90 -6.79 -20.91 9.02
C GLN A 90 -7.45 -21.98 8.13
N ALA A 91 -7.68 -21.70 6.85
CA ALA A 91 -8.22 -22.66 5.88
C ALA A 91 -7.32 -23.89 5.72
N ALA A 92 -6.01 -23.73 5.85
CA ALA A 92 -5.05 -24.83 5.83
C ALA A 92 -5.32 -25.86 6.93
N GLN A 93 -5.76 -25.41 8.11
CA GLN A 93 -6.04 -26.25 9.28
C GLN A 93 -7.52 -26.65 9.41
N ASP A 94 -8.44 -25.92 8.80
CA ASP A 94 -9.88 -26.15 8.89
C ASP A 94 -10.30 -27.37 8.04
N LYS A 95 -10.77 -28.43 8.70
CA LYS A 95 -11.22 -29.66 8.05
C LYS A 95 -12.43 -29.46 7.13
N ARG A 96 -13.20 -28.40 7.32
CA ARG A 96 -14.36 -28.05 6.49
C ARG A 96 -13.94 -27.49 5.13
N ILE A 97 -12.72 -26.93 5.02
CA ILE A 97 -12.17 -26.43 3.76
C ILE A 97 -11.36 -27.52 3.08
N VAL A 98 -11.75 -27.89 1.86
CA VAL A 98 -11.15 -28.99 1.11
C VAL A 98 -10.27 -28.54 -0.07
N GLY A 99 -10.26 -27.25 -0.41
CA GLY A 99 -9.44 -26.68 -1.48
C GLY A 99 -9.59 -25.17 -1.57
N ILE A 100 -8.76 -24.55 -2.41
CA ILE A 100 -8.88 -23.14 -2.79
C ILE A 100 -9.15 -23.04 -4.29
N TYR A 101 -9.97 -22.06 -4.70
CA TYR A 101 -10.20 -21.70 -6.09
C TYR A 101 -9.85 -20.25 -6.32
N LEU A 102 -8.84 -20.01 -7.17
CA LEU A 102 -8.34 -18.70 -7.57
C LEU A 102 -8.93 -18.34 -8.93
N TYR A 103 -9.46 -17.11 -9.06
CA TYR A 103 -10.02 -16.58 -10.32
C TYR A 103 -10.03 -15.06 -10.29
N GLY A 104 -10.21 -14.42 -11.44
CA GLY A 104 -10.37 -12.97 -11.55
C GLY A 104 -9.10 -12.22 -11.94
N ASP A 105 -9.28 -11.04 -12.52
CA ASP A 105 -8.26 -10.19 -13.15
C ASP A 105 -7.96 -8.99 -12.25
N THR A 106 -6.71 -8.83 -11.79
CA THR A 106 -6.25 -7.73 -10.93
C THR A 106 -6.27 -6.38 -11.66
N SER A 107 -6.31 -6.35 -12.98
CA SER A 107 -6.27 -5.12 -13.78
C SER A 107 -7.61 -4.38 -13.83
N ARG A 108 -8.69 -4.99 -13.35
CA ARG A 108 -10.05 -4.43 -13.49
C ARG A 108 -10.21 -3.05 -12.85
N ASP A 109 -9.51 -2.75 -11.78
CA ASP A 109 -9.68 -1.50 -11.02
C ASP A 109 -8.39 -0.65 -10.89
N GLY A 110 -7.34 -0.99 -11.63
CA GLY A 110 -6.13 -0.15 -11.77
C GLY A 110 -5.20 -0.11 -10.57
N GLY A 111 -5.28 -1.07 -9.65
CA GLY A 111 -4.46 -1.06 -8.44
C GLY A 111 -4.22 -2.45 -7.87
N GLY A 112 -3.46 -3.28 -8.58
CA GLY A 112 -2.97 -4.53 -8.02
C GLY A 112 -2.07 -4.29 -6.81
N ALA A 113 -2.01 -5.24 -5.87
CA ALA A 113 -1.04 -5.20 -4.79
C ALA A 113 0.39 -5.32 -5.37
N GLY A 114 1.35 -4.58 -4.79
CA GLY A 114 2.75 -4.70 -5.23
C GLY A 114 3.32 -6.09 -4.95
N TYR A 115 4.36 -6.46 -5.70
CA TYR A 115 4.94 -7.81 -5.68
C TYR A 115 5.38 -8.30 -4.30
N ALA A 116 5.78 -7.43 -3.37
CA ALA A 116 6.10 -7.86 -2.00
C ALA A 116 4.85 -8.35 -1.26
N THR A 117 3.73 -7.63 -1.38
CA THR A 117 2.44 -8.06 -0.82
C THR A 117 1.95 -9.36 -1.47
N LEU A 118 2.05 -9.47 -2.81
CA LEU A 118 1.70 -10.71 -3.53
C LEU A 118 2.58 -11.89 -3.10
N LYS A 119 3.85 -11.64 -2.76
CA LYS A 119 4.76 -12.69 -2.25
C LYS A 119 4.28 -13.24 -0.91
N GLU A 120 3.88 -12.40 0.02
CA GLU A 120 3.33 -12.83 1.31
C GLU A 120 2.08 -13.71 1.12
N VAL A 121 1.17 -13.30 0.22
CA VAL A 121 -0.03 -14.09 -0.14
C VAL A 121 0.37 -15.42 -0.79
N ARG A 122 1.29 -15.38 -1.74
CA ARG A 122 1.82 -16.58 -2.41
C ARG A 122 2.39 -17.58 -1.42
N GLU A 123 3.19 -17.13 -0.46
CA GLU A 123 3.75 -18.01 0.58
C GLU A 123 2.66 -18.63 1.46
N ALA A 124 1.58 -17.91 1.75
CA ALA A 124 0.42 -18.47 2.44
C ALA A 124 -0.26 -19.57 1.59
N LEU A 125 -0.43 -19.34 0.29
CA LEU A 125 -0.95 -20.36 -0.65
C LEU A 125 -0.03 -21.58 -0.74
N GLN A 126 1.29 -21.40 -0.72
CA GLN A 126 2.25 -22.51 -0.71
C GLN A 126 2.12 -23.35 0.58
N ARG A 127 1.98 -22.67 1.75
CA ARG A 127 1.72 -23.37 3.03
C ARG A 127 0.40 -24.13 2.99
N PHE A 128 -0.65 -23.55 2.42
CA PHE A 128 -1.92 -24.24 2.22
C PHE A 128 -1.75 -25.49 1.35
N ARG A 129 -1.11 -25.36 0.17
CA ARG A 129 -0.85 -26.49 -0.73
C ARG A 129 -0.04 -27.61 -0.05
N ALA A 130 0.89 -27.26 0.82
CA ALA A 130 1.72 -28.21 1.57
C ALA A 130 0.91 -29.09 2.54
N THR A 131 -0.33 -28.73 2.88
CA THR A 131 -1.25 -29.59 3.66
C THR A 131 -1.87 -30.72 2.85
N GLY A 132 -1.61 -30.80 1.55
CA GLY A 132 -2.20 -31.78 0.62
C GLY A 132 -3.55 -31.36 0.05
N LYS A 133 -4.12 -30.23 0.46
CA LYS A 133 -5.37 -29.69 -0.11
C LYS A 133 -5.08 -29.01 -1.46
N PRO A 134 -5.87 -29.30 -2.52
CA PRO A 134 -5.62 -28.78 -3.85
C PRO A 134 -5.95 -27.28 -3.96
N ILE A 135 -5.20 -26.60 -4.83
CA ILE A 135 -5.50 -25.27 -5.30
C ILE A 135 -5.80 -25.35 -6.79
N PHE A 136 -6.96 -24.83 -7.19
CA PHE A 136 -7.39 -24.66 -8.57
C PHE A 136 -7.27 -23.19 -8.95
N ALA A 137 -6.85 -22.90 -10.16
CA ALA A 137 -6.84 -21.56 -10.73
C ALA A 137 -7.47 -21.61 -12.12
N TYR A 138 -8.37 -20.68 -12.42
CA TYR A 138 -8.98 -20.53 -13.73
C TYR A 138 -9.21 -19.07 -14.04
N ASP A 139 -8.82 -18.66 -15.24
CA ASP A 139 -9.24 -17.40 -15.84
C ASP A 139 -9.29 -17.52 -17.37
N VAL A 140 -9.87 -16.47 -18.01
CA VAL A 140 -9.82 -16.33 -19.47
C VAL A 140 -8.41 -15.96 -19.89
N ASN A 141 -7.77 -15.03 -19.20
CA ASN A 141 -6.40 -14.59 -19.48
C ASN A 141 -5.58 -14.60 -18.18
N TRP A 142 -4.30 -14.88 -18.30
CA TRP A 142 -3.34 -14.78 -17.21
C TRP A 142 -2.30 -13.72 -17.53
N ARG A 143 -2.17 -12.69 -16.69
CA ARG A 143 -1.07 -11.72 -16.69
C ARG A 143 -0.08 -12.03 -15.59
N GLU A 144 1.08 -11.40 -15.60
CA GLU A 144 2.15 -11.70 -14.66
C GLU A 144 1.71 -11.61 -13.19
N SER A 145 0.94 -10.60 -12.81
CA SER A 145 0.50 -10.39 -11.42
C SER A 145 -0.41 -11.49 -10.90
N GLU A 146 -1.45 -11.87 -11.67
CA GLU A 146 -2.34 -12.97 -11.33
C GLU A 146 -1.62 -14.31 -11.45
N TYR A 147 -0.83 -14.47 -12.51
CA TYR A 147 -0.08 -15.68 -12.74
C TYR A 147 0.96 -15.93 -11.64
N TYR A 148 1.52 -14.87 -11.06
CA TYR A 148 2.41 -14.98 -9.90
C TYR A 148 1.76 -15.73 -8.75
N LEU A 149 0.47 -15.48 -8.46
CA LEU A 149 -0.31 -16.22 -7.46
C LEU A 149 -0.79 -17.57 -7.99
N ALA A 150 -1.34 -17.62 -9.21
CA ALA A 150 -1.90 -18.82 -9.80
C ALA A 150 -0.86 -19.92 -10.04
N SER A 151 0.41 -19.54 -10.28
CA SER A 151 1.50 -20.51 -10.53
C SER A 151 1.78 -21.46 -9.36
N VAL A 152 1.27 -21.16 -8.14
CA VAL A 152 1.28 -22.07 -7.00
C VAL A 152 0.27 -23.21 -7.15
N ALA A 153 -0.79 -23.04 -7.95
CA ALA A 153 -1.91 -23.98 -8.01
C ALA A 153 -1.50 -25.36 -8.57
N ASN A 154 -2.22 -26.39 -8.11
CA ASN A 154 -2.08 -27.74 -8.63
C ASN A 154 -2.65 -27.87 -10.04
N THR A 155 -3.77 -27.18 -10.28
CA THR A 155 -4.42 -27.06 -11.57
C THR A 155 -4.52 -25.61 -11.96
N ILE A 156 -3.87 -25.22 -13.06
CA ILE A 156 -4.00 -23.92 -13.68
C ILE A 156 -4.68 -24.15 -15.03
N ALA A 157 -5.90 -23.68 -15.14
CA ALA A 157 -6.67 -23.78 -16.38
C ALA A 157 -6.81 -22.42 -17.03
N ILE A 158 -6.88 -22.41 -18.35
CA ILE A 158 -7.08 -21.22 -19.15
C ILE A 158 -8.19 -21.50 -20.17
N ASN A 159 -9.01 -20.47 -20.45
CA ASN A 159 -10.03 -20.55 -21.48
C ASN A 159 -9.38 -20.85 -22.86
N PRO A 160 -9.97 -21.70 -23.72
CA PRO A 160 -9.41 -22.00 -25.05
C PRO A 160 -9.24 -20.79 -25.97
N PHE A 161 -9.94 -19.67 -25.73
CA PHE A 161 -9.83 -18.41 -26.46
C PHE A 161 -9.07 -17.31 -25.68
N GLY A 162 -8.40 -17.69 -24.61
CA GLY A 162 -7.63 -16.77 -23.77
C GLY A 162 -6.18 -16.64 -24.20
N SER A 163 -5.39 -16.01 -23.32
CA SER A 163 -3.94 -15.85 -23.50
C SER A 163 -3.20 -15.81 -22.17
N VAL A 164 -1.94 -16.23 -22.17
CA VAL A 164 -1.00 -15.95 -21.07
C VAL A 164 -0.11 -14.81 -21.52
N GLU A 165 -0.25 -13.66 -20.89
CA GLU A 165 0.66 -12.53 -21.06
C GLU A 165 1.89 -12.74 -20.17
N MET A 166 3.06 -12.81 -20.80
CA MET A 166 4.35 -12.93 -20.11
C MET A 166 5.37 -12.10 -20.90
N ASN A 167 5.32 -10.80 -20.70
CA ASN A 167 6.04 -9.81 -21.50
C ASN A 167 7.10 -9.03 -20.70
N GLY A 168 7.20 -9.31 -19.38
CA GLY A 168 8.19 -8.70 -18.49
C GLY A 168 7.72 -7.39 -17.89
N LEU A 169 8.56 -6.78 -17.05
CA LEU A 169 8.26 -5.56 -16.35
C LEU A 169 8.77 -4.33 -17.08
N SER A 170 7.95 -3.32 -17.20
CA SER A 170 8.33 -2.00 -17.71
C SER A 170 8.16 -0.90 -16.65
N SER A 171 8.87 0.21 -16.83
CA SER A 171 8.72 1.39 -16.00
C SER A 171 8.66 2.64 -16.87
N GLU A 172 7.50 3.22 -16.97
CA GLU A 172 7.25 4.48 -17.65
C GLU A 172 7.24 5.65 -16.66
N THR A 173 7.75 6.81 -17.08
CA THR A 173 7.73 8.05 -16.28
C THR A 173 7.32 9.21 -17.18
N THR A 174 6.29 9.92 -16.77
CA THR A 174 5.83 11.14 -17.44
C THR A 174 6.68 12.34 -17.04
N PHE A 175 7.10 13.15 -18.02
CA PHE A 175 7.90 14.36 -17.81
C PHE A 175 7.08 15.61 -18.15
N PHE A 176 7.00 16.55 -17.21
CA PHE A 176 6.15 17.74 -17.29
C PHE A 176 6.92 19.02 -17.61
N ALA A 177 8.27 18.99 -17.64
CA ALA A 177 9.10 20.19 -17.79
C ALA A 177 8.71 21.03 -19.01
N GLY A 178 8.45 20.39 -20.18
CA GLY A 178 8.03 21.10 -21.39
C GLY A 178 6.65 21.76 -21.25
N ALA A 179 5.69 21.07 -20.63
CA ALA A 179 4.37 21.63 -20.38
C ALA A 179 4.42 22.80 -19.39
N LEU A 180 5.15 22.64 -18.29
CA LEU A 180 5.34 23.70 -17.27
C LEU A 180 5.97 24.95 -17.89
N GLN A 181 7.01 24.77 -18.70
CA GLN A 181 7.66 25.86 -19.43
C GLN A 181 6.69 26.57 -20.38
N LYS A 182 5.90 25.81 -21.15
CA LYS A 182 4.89 26.34 -22.09
C LYS A 182 3.86 27.22 -21.37
N PHE A 183 3.40 26.79 -20.20
CA PHE A 183 2.43 27.54 -19.41
C PHE A 183 3.05 28.64 -18.52
N GLY A 184 4.37 28.82 -18.55
CA GLY A 184 5.03 29.86 -17.76
C GLY A 184 5.16 29.55 -16.27
N ILE A 185 5.15 28.25 -15.91
CA ILE A 185 5.40 27.78 -14.55
C ILE A 185 6.88 27.41 -14.44
N GLY A 186 7.61 28.13 -13.60
CA GLY A 186 9.00 27.81 -13.29
C GLY A 186 9.12 26.81 -12.16
N MET A 187 10.12 25.93 -12.21
CA MET A 187 10.42 25.00 -11.12
C MET A 187 11.85 25.20 -10.65
N GLN A 188 12.04 25.36 -9.35
CA GLN A 188 13.37 25.47 -8.73
C GLN A 188 13.57 24.34 -7.73
N VAL A 189 14.76 23.76 -7.77
CA VAL A 189 15.08 22.54 -7.02
C VAL A 189 16.39 22.72 -6.27
N THR A 190 16.39 22.24 -5.03
CA THR A 190 17.58 21.94 -4.24
C THR A 190 17.58 20.44 -3.94
N ARG A 191 18.71 19.75 -4.04
CA ARG A 191 18.76 18.30 -3.77
C ARG A 191 20.10 17.83 -3.27
N ALA A 192 20.08 16.74 -2.49
CA ALA A 192 21.25 15.98 -2.10
C ALA A 192 21.10 14.50 -2.55
N GLY A 193 22.12 14.03 -3.27
CA GLY A 193 22.14 12.67 -3.83
C GLY A 193 21.86 12.63 -5.34
N LYS A 194 22.81 12.06 -6.10
CA LYS A 194 22.75 12.00 -7.58
C LYS A 194 21.64 11.10 -8.13
N TYR A 195 21.15 10.14 -7.33
CA TYR A 195 20.04 9.24 -7.67
C TYR A 195 18.68 9.75 -7.16
N LYS A 196 18.64 10.91 -6.47
CA LYS A 196 17.36 11.47 -6.00
C LYS A 196 16.60 12.11 -7.16
N SER A 197 15.99 11.29 -7.99
CA SER A 197 15.36 11.65 -9.26
C SER A 197 13.88 12.04 -9.15
N ALA A 198 13.34 12.21 -7.92
CA ALA A 198 11.96 12.65 -7.67
C ALA A 198 11.58 13.97 -8.39
N VAL A 199 12.57 14.84 -8.58
CA VAL A 199 12.39 16.17 -9.18
C VAL A 199 12.57 16.17 -10.70
N GLU A 200 13.11 15.10 -11.28
CA GLU A 200 13.42 15.04 -12.72
C GLU A 200 12.20 15.23 -13.63
N PRO A 201 11.01 14.67 -13.31
CA PRO A 201 9.80 14.90 -14.11
C PRO A 201 9.44 16.37 -14.30
N PHE A 202 9.82 17.24 -13.38
CA PHE A 202 9.52 18.67 -13.40
C PHE A 202 10.63 19.51 -14.03
N LEU A 203 11.83 18.95 -14.25
CA LEU A 203 13.02 19.65 -14.73
C LEU A 203 13.52 19.15 -16.07
N LEU A 204 13.32 17.86 -16.36
CA LEU A 204 13.87 17.19 -17.53
C LEU A 204 12.75 16.73 -18.47
N THR A 205 13.13 16.33 -19.69
CA THR A 205 12.22 15.70 -20.66
C THR A 205 12.44 14.20 -20.82
N ARG A 206 13.41 13.66 -20.09
CA ARG A 206 13.76 12.24 -20.02
C ARG A 206 14.56 11.94 -18.77
N ARG A 207 14.64 10.67 -18.37
CA ARG A 207 15.45 10.22 -17.23
C ARG A 207 16.93 10.57 -17.40
N SER A 208 17.58 10.99 -16.31
CA SER A 208 19.04 11.06 -16.25
C SER A 208 19.67 9.66 -16.39
N PRO A 209 20.97 9.55 -16.74
CA PRO A 209 21.69 8.28 -16.76
C PRO A 209 21.60 7.52 -15.42
N GLU A 210 21.72 8.23 -14.31
CA GLU A 210 21.63 7.67 -12.95
C GLU A 210 20.22 7.13 -12.66
N SER A 211 19.18 7.91 -12.98
CA SER A 211 17.80 7.49 -12.82
C SER A 211 17.49 6.26 -13.69
N ARG A 212 17.96 6.24 -14.95
CA ARG A 212 17.80 5.09 -15.84
C ARG A 212 18.48 3.85 -15.26
N LYS A 213 19.74 3.97 -14.84
CA LYS A 213 20.53 2.87 -14.30
C LYS A 213 19.86 2.24 -13.05
N GLN A 214 19.45 3.06 -12.09
CA GLN A 214 18.80 2.53 -10.88
C GLN A 214 17.44 1.89 -11.18
N THR A 215 16.65 2.47 -12.10
CA THR A 215 15.35 1.89 -12.48
C THR A 215 15.54 0.54 -13.16
N GLN A 216 16.49 0.45 -14.10
CA GLN A 216 16.81 -0.80 -14.80
C GLN A 216 17.26 -1.89 -13.83
N GLN A 217 18.12 -1.55 -12.86
CA GLN A 217 18.55 -2.49 -11.81
C GLN A 217 17.38 -2.96 -10.97
N LEU A 218 16.52 -2.01 -10.52
CA LEU A 218 15.38 -2.32 -9.67
C LEU A 218 14.38 -3.26 -10.37
N ILE A 219 13.93 -2.90 -11.60
CA ILE A 219 12.97 -3.76 -12.33
C ILE A 219 13.60 -5.10 -12.69
N GLY A 220 14.93 -5.13 -12.97
CA GLY A 220 15.67 -6.36 -13.19
C GLY A 220 15.68 -7.29 -11.98
N ASP A 221 15.85 -6.75 -10.76
CA ASP A 221 15.81 -7.53 -9.53
C ASP A 221 14.40 -8.10 -9.27
N LEU A 222 13.37 -7.26 -9.43
CA LEU A 222 11.98 -7.68 -9.26
C LEU A 222 11.62 -8.78 -10.27
N TRP A 223 12.02 -8.60 -11.51
CA TRP A 223 11.78 -9.58 -12.56
C TRP A 223 12.52 -10.90 -12.30
N ASN A 224 13.79 -10.85 -11.89
CA ASN A 224 14.53 -12.05 -11.55
C ASN A 224 13.88 -12.81 -10.38
N GLU A 225 13.35 -12.11 -9.36
CA GLU A 225 12.61 -12.75 -8.27
C GLU A 225 11.33 -13.43 -8.79
N PHE A 226 10.62 -12.81 -9.73
CA PHE A 226 9.48 -13.42 -10.41
C PHE A 226 9.90 -14.71 -11.14
N LEU A 227 10.93 -14.64 -11.98
CA LEU A 227 11.41 -15.78 -12.76
C LEU A 227 11.84 -16.96 -11.87
N VAL A 228 12.59 -16.70 -10.82
CA VAL A 228 13.05 -17.73 -9.87
C VAL A 228 11.87 -18.36 -9.12
N THR A 229 10.95 -17.53 -8.65
CA THR A 229 9.82 -17.94 -7.84
C THR A 229 8.80 -18.75 -8.64
N VAL A 230 8.39 -18.25 -9.79
CA VAL A 230 7.46 -18.93 -10.73
C VAL A 230 8.11 -20.19 -11.29
N GLY A 231 9.38 -20.09 -11.70
CA GLY A 231 10.13 -21.21 -12.28
C GLY A 231 10.19 -22.40 -11.32
N LYS A 232 10.40 -22.18 -10.03
CA LYS A 232 10.41 -23.22 -9.02
C LYS A 232 9.09 -24.01 -8.97
N ASP A 233 7.94 -23.34 -8.98
CA ASP A 233 6.64 -24.01 -8.89
C ASP A 233 6.22 -24.65 -10.21
N ARG A 234 6.64 -24.10 -11.35
CA ARG A 234 6.35 -24.62 -12.69
C ARG A 234 7.41 -25.59 -13.22
N LYS A 235 8.51 -25.80 -12.48
CA LYS A 235 9.66 -26.63 -12.86
C LYS A 235 10.32 -26.15 -14.17
N LEU A 236 10.38 -24.84 -14.33
CA LEU A 236 11.03 -24.15 -15.45
C LEU A 236 12.24 -23.37 -14.93
N SER A 237 13.32 -23.37 -15.69
CA SER A 237 14.45 -22.50 -15.35
C SER A 237 14.13 -21.03 -15.62
N PRO A 238 14.76 -20.07 -14.91
CA PRO A 238 14.63 -18.65 -15.22
C PRO A 238 14.95 -18.32 -16.68
N GLN A 239 15.92 -19.02 -17.29
CA GLN A 239 16.30 -18.84 -18.68
C GLN A 239 15.20 -19.29 -19.64
N GLN A 240 14.50 -20.40 -19.33
CA GLN A 240 13.37 -20.85 -20.14
C GLN A 240 12.21 -19.85 -20.08
N LEU A 241 11.89 -19.32 -18.89
CA LEU A 241 10.87 -18.28 -18.73
C LEU A 241 11.27 -16.99 -19.46
N GLN A 242 12.53 -16.54 -19.33
CA GLN A 242 13.02 -15.36 -20.03
C GLN A 242 12.94 -15.55 -21.56
N SER A 243 13.27 -16.74 -22.07
CA SER A 243 13.14 -17.04 -23.51
C SER A 243 11.70 -16.94 -24.01
N ILE A 244 10.70 -17.27 -23.17
CA ILE A 244 9.29 -17.08 -23.50
C ILE A 244 8.98 -15.58 -23.63
N VAL A 245 9.41 -14.78 -22.65
CA VAL A 245 9.23 -13.34 -22.61
C VAL A 245 9.82 -12.66 -23.84
N ASP A 246 11.07 -13.00 -24.17
CA ASP A 246 11.83 -12.34 -25.25
C ASP A 246 11.32 -12.70 -26.65
N ASN A 247 10.74 -13.90 -26.81
CA ASN A 247 10.37 -14.42 -28.13
C ASN A 247 8.87 -14.44 -28.42
N GLN A 248 8.03 -14.36 -27.37
CA GLN A 248 6.58 -14.53 -27.53
C GLN A 248 5.76 -13.42 -26.86
N GLY A 249 6.08 -13.04 -25.61
CA GLY A 249 5.37 -12.02 -24.84
C GLY A 249 3.91 -12.39 -24.51
N MET A 250 3.18 -12.95 -25.45
CA MET A 250 1.80 -13.45 -25.31
C MET A 250 1.72 -14.85 -25.92
N LEU A 251 1.20 -15.79 -25.13
CA LEU A 251 1.06 -17.20 -25.55
C LEU A 251 -0.40 -17.57 -25.70
N GLU A 252 -0.71 -18.28 -26.79
CA GLU A 252 -1.98 -18.98 -26.93
C GLU A 252 -2.08 -20.12 -25.92
N PRO A 253 -3.28 -20.54 -25.52
CA PRO A 253 -3.50 -21.57 -24.52
C PRO A 253 -2.80 -22.90 -24.83
N THR A 254 -2.78 -23.32 -26.08
CA THR A 254 -2.12 -24.55 -26.53
C THR A 254 -0.61 -24.51 -26.29
N GLU A 255 0.03 -23.41 -26.62
CA GLU A 255 1.47 -23.22 -26.41
C GLU A 255 1.80 -23.06 -24.93
N ALA A 256 0.94 -22.39 -24.16
CA ALA A 256 1.09 -22.24 -22.70
C ALA A 256 1.03 -23.60 -21.97
N VAL A 257 0.15 -24.52 -22.41
CA VAL A 257 0.11 -25.90 -21.91
C VAL A 257 1.38 -26.65 -22.28
N LYS A 258 1.79 -26.60 -23.55
CA LYS A 258 2.99 -27.29 -24.05
C LYS A 258 4.27 -26.84 -23.33
N ARG A 259 4.37 -25.57 -22.96
CA ARG A 259 5.49 -25.02 -22.19
C ARG A 259 5.38 -25.21 -20.67
N GLY A 260 4.29 -25.80 -20.18
CA GLY A 260 4.10 -26.08 -18.75
C GLY A 260 3.74 -24.86 -17.91
N LEU A 261 3.38 -23.72 -18.53
CA LEU A 261 2.89 -22.56 -17.80
C LEU A 261 1.51 -22.82 -17.22
N VAL A 262 0.60 -23.40 -17.99
CA VAL A 262 -0.72 -23.82 -17.52
C VAL A 262 -0.86 -25.32 -17.60
N THR A 263 -1.78 -25.89 -16.81
CA THR A 263 -1.96 -27.34 -16.72
C THR A 263 -2.81 -27.86 -17.86
N LYS A 264 -3.81 -27.07 -18.27
CA LYS A 264 -4.77 -27.44 -19.32
C LYS A 264 -5.56 -26.26 -19.85
N GLN A 265 -6.11 -26.43 -21.06
CA GLN A 265 -7.22 -25.63 -21.55
C GLN A 265 -8.52 -26.20 -20.98
N ALA A 266 -9.44 -25.34 -20.57
CA ALA A 266 -10.77 -25.75 -20.11
C ALA A 266 -11.71 -24.54 -20.15
N TYR A 267 -13.00 -24.82 -20.28
CA TYR A 267 -14.03 -23.84 -19.96
C TYR A 267 -14.31 -23.81 -18.45
N GLU A 268 -14.93 -22.75 -17.96
CA GLU A 268 -15.22 -22.56 -16.53
C GLU A 268 -16.09 -23.68 -15.96
N ASP A 269 -17.10 -24.13 -16.71
CA ASP A 269 -18.02 -25.22 -16.31
C ASP A 269 -17.33 -26.54 -16.07
N GLU A 270 -16.23 -26.83 -16.80
CA GLU A 270 -15.41 -28.03 -16.60
C GLU A 270 -14.65 -27.97 -15.25
N ILE A 271 -14.18 -26.75 -14.87
CA ILE A 271 -13.54 -26.52 -13.56
C ILE A 271 -14.59 -26.58 -12.45
N VAL A 272 -15.75 -25.96 -12.64
CA VAL A 272 -16.89 -26.05 -11.71
C VAL A 272 -17.29 -27.51 -11.49
N THR A 273 -17.29 -28.34 -12.53
CA THR A 273 -17.58 -29.79 -12.43
C THR A 273 -16.55 -30.49 -11.53
N GLN A 274 -15.26 -30.24 -11.67
CA GLN A 274 -14.23 -30.81 -10.80
C GLN A 274 -14.39 -30.35 -9.35
N LEU A 275 -14.74 -29.04 -9.14
CA LEU A 275 -15.00 -28.51 -7.81
C LEU A 275 -16.29 -29.07 -7.18
N LYS A 276 -17.32 -29.40 -7.99
CA LYS A 276 -18.50 -30.16 -7.52
C LYS A 276 -18.09 -31.55 -7.01
N GLN A 277 -17.28 -32.27 -7.77
CA GLN A 277 -16.78 -33.59 -7.35
C GLN A 277 -15.99 -33.50 -6.04
N LEU A 278 -15.06 -32.53 -5.93
CA LEU A 278 -14.26 -32.31 -4.72
C LEU A 278 -15.14 -32.02 -3.49
N THR A 279 -16.25 -31.31 -3.67
CA THR A 279 -17.18 -30.92 -2.58
C THR A 279 -18.30 -31.94 -2.35
N GLY A 280 -18.33 -33.04 -3.11
CA GLY A 280 -19.38 -34.06 -3.03
C GLY A 280 -20.77 -33.55 -3.46
N ARG A 281 -20.80 -32.63 -4.42
CA ARG A 281 -22.03 -32.15 -5.05
C ARG A 281 -22.37 -33.00 -6.27
N LYS A 282 -23.67 -33.06 -6.58
CA LYS A 282 -24.15 -33.76 -7.77
C LYS A 282 -23.90 -32.89 -9.02
N GLU A 283 -23.83 -33.52 -10.16
CA GLU A 283 -23.63 -32.86 -11.45
C GLU A 283 -24.71 -31.81 -11.74
N ASN A 284 -25.96 -32.10 -11.39
CA ASN A 284 -27.12 -31.22 -11.58
C ASN A 284 -27.22 -30.07 -10.56
N ASP A 285 -26.35 -30.01 -9.54
CA ASP A 285 -26.29 -28.85 -8.64
C ASP A 285 -25.81 -27.61 -9.41
N LYS A 286 -26.34 -26.44 -9.09
CA LYS A 286 -25.96 -25.19 -9.78
C LYS A 286 -24.46 -24.88 -9.66
N THR A 287 -23.86 -25.15 -8.49
CA THR A 287 -22.46 -24.88 -8.24
C THR A 287 -21.92 -25.78 -7.12
N PHE A 288 -20.63 -25.72 -6.84
CA PHE A 288 -19.96 -26.42 -5.74
C PHE A 288 -20.20 -25.72 -4.39
N ARG A 289 -19.89 -26.39 -3.27
CA ARG A 289 -19.92 -25.74 -1.95
C ARG A 289 -18.74 -24.79 -1.82
N GLN A 290 -19.03 -23.53 -1.57
CA GLN A 290 -18.02 -22.48 -1.54
C GLN A 290 -18.26 -21.49 -0.40
N ILE A 291 -17.20 -20.83 -0.01
CA ILE A 291 -17.20 -19.64 0.82
C ILE A 291 -16.16 -18.66 0.27
N ASN A 292 -16.53 -17.40 0.07
CA ASN A 292 -15.58 -16.41 -0.42
C ASN A 292 -14.59 -15.98 0.66
N LEU A 293 -13.42 -15.51 0.23
CA LEU A 293 -12.30 -15.15 1.11
C LEU A 293 -12.70 -14.10 2.16
N LYS A 294 -13.45 -13.06 1.79
CA LYS A 294 -13.89 -12.00 2.72
C LYS A 294 -14.80 -12.55 3.82
N SER A 295 -15.76 -13.39 3.45
CA SER A 295 -16.64 -14.05 4.42
C SER A 295 -15.87 -15.01 5.31
N TYR A 296 -14.94 -15.77 4.74
CA TYR A 296 -14.13 -16.70 5.51
C TYR A 296 -13.13 -16.00 6.43
N ALA A 297 -12.60 -14.85 6.04
CA ALA A 297 -11.72 -14.02 6.90
C ALA A 297 -12.41 -13.63 8.21
N LYS A 298 -13.72 -13.28 8.17
CA LYS A 298 -14.52 -13.02 9.39
C LYS A 298 -14.63 -14.26 10.31
N VAL A 299 -14.71 -15.45 9.71
CA VAL A 299 -14.70 -16.73 10.47
C VAL A 299 -13.32 -16.97 11.07
N ALA A 300 -12.26 -16.81 10.29
CA ALA A 300 -10.88 -16.97 10.73
C ALA A 300 -10.53 -16.02 11.89
N GLU A 301 -10.92 -14.75 11.79
CA GLU A 301 -10.73 -13.76 12.86
C GLU A 301 -11.40 -14.20 14.17
N LYS A 302 -12.66 -14.66 14.11
CA LYS A 302 -13.38 -15.18 15.28
C LYS A 302 -12.71 -16.42 15.88
N GLU A 303 -12.27 -17.36 15.04
CA GLU A 303 -11.57 -18.57 15.51
C GLU A 303 -10.21 -18.24 16.16
N LEU A 304 -9.45 -17.31 15.58
CA LEU A 304 -8.18 -16.84 16.14
C LEU A 304 -8.34 -16.10 17.48
N GLN A 305 -9.48 -15.47 17.72
CA GLN A 305 -9.79 -14.79 18.97
C GLN A 305 -10.33 -15.74 20.05
N LYS A 306 -10.89 -16.91 19.68
CA LYS A 306 -11.41 -17.90 20.64
C LYS A 306 -10.29 -18.41 21.55
N GLY A 307 -10.54 -18.31 22.87
CA GLY A 307 -9.63 -18.82 23.89
C GLY A 307 -8.45 -17.90 24.23
N ARG A 308 -8.27 -16.79 23.55
CA ARG A 308 -7.24 -15.79 23.88
C ARG A 308 -7.79 -14.79 24.91
N LYS A 309 -7.65 -15.13 26.20
CA LYS A 309 -7.91 -14.19 27.33
C LYS A 309 -6.68 -13.35 27.67
N ALA A 310 -5.72 -13.24 26.76
CA ALA A 310 -4.45 -12.62 27.04
C ALA A 310 -4.60 -11.11 27.26
N ASN A 311 -4.10 -10.64 28.39
CA ASN A 311 -3.92 -9.21 28.68
C ASN A 311 -2.64 -8.64 28.03
N LYS A 312 -1.99 -9.43 27.13
CA LYS A 312 -0.74 -9.04 26.46
C LYS A 312 -1.02 -8.80 24.99
N THR A 313 -0.76 -7.60 24.53
CA THR A 313 -1.05 -7.16 23.16
C THR A 313 0.23 -6.95 22.37
N ILE A 314 0.26 -7.42 21.12
CA ILE A 314 1.17 -6.94 20.09
C ILE A 314 0.37 -5.96 19.24
N ALA A 315 0.82 -4.71 19.19
CA ALA A 315 0.20 -3.69 18.37
C ALA A 315 0.84 -3.70 16.98
N VAL A 316 0.02 -3.78 15.92
CA VAL A 316 0.45 -3.53 14.54
C VAL A 316 -0.01 -2.14 14.15
N LEU A 317 0.95 -1.25 13.88
CA LEU A 317 0.69 0.11 13.45
C LEU A 317 1.07 0.25 11.97
N TYR A 318 0.11 0.65 11.14
CA TYR A 318 0.27 0.74 9.69
C TYR A 318 0.65 2.16 9.27
N ALA A 319 1.85 2.32 8.72
CA ALA A 319 2.32 3.53 8.03
C ALA A 319 2.14 3.32 6.52
N GLU A 320 0.91 3.47 6.03
CA GLU A 320 0.53 3.27 4.63
C GLU A 320 0.22 4.62 3.96
N GLY A 321 0.86 4.89 2.83
CA GLY A 321 0.70 6.12 2.08
C GLY A 321 1.82 7.14 2.30
N GLU A 322 1.60 8.35 1.81
CA GLU A 322 2.59 9.44 1.86
C GLU A 322 2.70 10.04 3.26
N ILE A 323 3.92 10.33 3.70
CA ILE A 323 4.18 10.98 4.99
C ILE A 323 4.00 12.50 4.82
N VAL A 324 3.07 13.07 5.59
CA VAL A 324 2.71 14.49 5.52
C VAL A 324 2.81 15.15 6.89
N ASP A 325 3.01 16.47 6.92
CA ASP A 325 3.01 17.24 8.15
C ASP A 325 1.59 17.35 8.74
N GLY A 326 1.50 17.48 10.08
CA GLY A 326 0.22 17.53 10.79
C GLY A 326 -0.47 16.16 10.87
N ASP A 327 -1.81 16.15 10.86
CA ASP A 327 -2.62 14.94 11.04
C ASP A 327 -2.78 14.12 9.76
N GLY A 328 -2.70 14.76 8.59
CA GLY A 328 -2.90 14.12 7.29
C GLY A 328 -4.31 13.55 7.08
N ASP A 329 -4.59 13.13 5.86
CA ASP A 329 -5.83 12.46 5.48
C ASP A 329 -5.84 10.98 5.86
N SER A 330 -6.96 10.30 5.63
CA SER A 330 -7.13 8.88 6.00
C SER A 330 -6.23 7.91 5.23
N ASP A 331 -5.75 8.30 4.04
CA ASP A 331 -4.84 7.55 3.17
C ASP A 331 -3.38 8.05 3.25
N GLN A 332 -3.08 8.88 4.25
CA GLN A 332 -1.77 9.47 4.50
C GLN A 332 -1.24 9.14 5.89
N VAL A 333 0.06 9.21 6.04
CA VAL A 333 0.76 9.09 7.33
C VAL A 333 1.00 10.49 7.88
N GLY A 334 0.03 11.02 8.64
CA GLY A 334 0.17 12.32 9.30
C GLY A 334 1.17 12.25 10.45
N GLY A 335 2.21 13.11 10.43
CA GLY A 335 3.30 13.08 11.40
C GLY A 335 2.85 13.21 12.84
N SER A 336 1.96 14.18 13.12
CA SER A 336 1.44 14.44 14.47
C SER A 336 0.58 13.29 14.97
N ARG A 337 -0.42 12.88 14.18
CA ARG A 337 -1.32 11.77 14.51
C ARG A 337 -0.58 10.46 14.74
N PHE A 338 0.38 10.14 13.87
CA PHE A 338 1.12 8.89 13.94
C PHE A 338 2.08 8.85 15.14
N ALA A 339 2.74 9.98 15.44
CA ALA A 339 3.59 10.12 16.62
C ALA A 339 2.76 10.01 17.93
N GLU A 340 1.55 10.56 17.97
CA GLU A 340 0.63 10.43 19.09
C GLU A 340 0.22 8.96 19.30
N GLN A 341 -0.16 8.25 18.25
CA GLN A 341 -0.50 6.82 18.32
C GLN A 341 0.67 5.98 18.86
N LEU A 342 1.90 6.22 18.39
CA LEU A 342 3.09 5.54 18.92
C LEU A 342 3.31 5.83 20.41
N ARG A 343 3.05 7.08 20.85
CA ARG A 343 3.14 7.50 22.25
C ARG A 343 2.12 6.78 23.11
N GLU A 344 0.87 6.69 22.65
CA GLU A 344 -0.19 5.93 23.32
C GLU A 344 0.20 4.46 23.48
N LEU A 345 0.64 3.82 22.38
CA LEU A 345 1.09 2.43 22.40
C LEU A 345 2.30 2.21 23.32
N ARG A 346 3.19 3.20 23.42
CA ARG A 346 4.32 3.18 24.34
C ARG A 346 3.89 3.21 25.80
N GLN A 347 2.85 3.99 26.12
CA GLN A 347 2.33 4.19 27.48
C GLN A 347 1.36 3.10 27.92
N ASP A 348 0.71 2.41 26.97
CA ASP A 348 -0.22 1.32 27.28
C ASP A 348 0.50 0.11 27.85
N ASN A 349 0.22 -0.22 29.12
CA ASN A 349 0.85 -1.35 29.80
C ASN A 349 0.45 -2.72 29.24
N ASP A 350 -0.67 -2.84 28.52
CA ASP A 350 -1.09 -4.10 27.91
C ASP A 350 -0.32 -4.38 26.62
N VAL A 351 0.12 -3.33 25.92
CA VAL A 351 0.98 -3.44 24.72
C VAL A 351 2.39 -3.83 25.11
N LYS A 352 2.84 -5.01 24.68
CA LYS A 352 4.16 -5.57 25.01
C LYS A 352 5.18 -5.44 23.88
N ALA A 353 4.73 -5.27 22.65
CA ALA A 353 5.59 -5.01 21.49
C ALA A 353 4.80 -4.24 20.42
N VAL A 354 5.52 -3.53 19.56
CA VAL A 354 4.95 -2.81 18.41
C VAL A 354 5.56 -3.36 17.13
N VAL A 355 4.73 -3.69 16.17
CA VAL A 355 5.12 -3.96 14.78
C VAL A 355 4.73 -2.74 13.95
N LEU A 356 5.72 -2.08 13.37
CA LEU A 356 5.50 -0.97 12.46
C LEU A 356 5.48 -1.53 11.03
N ARG A 357 4.30 -1.62 10.43
CA ARG A 357 4.15 -1.99 9.01
C ARG A 357 4.28 -0.74 8.17
N VAL A 358 5.32 -0.67 7.35
CA VAL A 358 5.63 0.51 6.52
C VAL A 358 5.40 0.19 5.04
N ASN A 359 4.43 0.86 4.44
CA ASN A 359 4.15 0.83 3.00
C ASN A 359 4.04 2.26 2.48
N SER A 360 5.18 2.97 2.46
CA SER A 360 5.25 4.41 2.24
C SER A 360 6.39 4.80 1.30
N PRO A 361 6.15 5.69 0.32
CA PRO A 361 7.20 6.27 -0.52
C PRO A 361 8.04 7.33 0.21
N GLY A 362 7.69 7.68 1.47
CA GLY A 362 8.23 8.80 2.21
C GLY A 362 7.38 10.06 2.07
N GLY A 363 7.98 11.23 2.32
CA GLY A 363 7.28 12.52 2.27
C GLY A 363 7.99 13.61 3.05
N SER A 364 7.27 14.31 3.94
CA SER A 364 7.80 15.37 4.81
C SER A 364 8.94 14.88 5.69
N VAL A 365 10.03 15.60 5.70
CA VAL A 365 11.19 15.33 6.57
C VAL A 365 10.82 15.60 8.03
N THR A 366 10.12 16.68 8.30
CA THR A 366 9.70 17.08 9.66
C THR A 366 8.80 16.02 10.28
N ALA A 367 7.79 15.57 9.54
CA ALA A 367 6.90 14.48 9.98
C ALA A 367 7.66 13.15 10.20
N SER A 368 8.57 12.80 9.28
CA SER A 368 9.39 11.60 9.40
C SER A 368 10.27 11.61 10.66
N ASP A 369 10.82 12.76 11.02
CA ASP A 369 11.64 12.93 12.23
C ASP A 369 10.80 12.85 13.52
N GLN A 370 9.61 13.45 13.53
CA GLN A 370 8.67 13.34 14.66
C GLN A 370 8.29 11.88 14.92
N ILE A 371 7.92 11.15 13.89
CA ILE A 371 7.59 9.71 13.99
C ILE A 371 8.79 8.92 14.48
N GLN A 372 9.96 9.12 13.87
CA GLN A 372 11.18 8.42 14.28
C GLN A 372 11.53 8.68 15.75
N ARG A 373 11.31 9.90 16.25
CA ARG A 373 11.54 10.22 17.67
C ARG A 373 10.71 9.32 18.58
N GLU A 374 9.44 9.10 18.26
CA GLU A 374 8.58 8.19 19.05
C GLU A 374 8.97 6.72 18.87
N VAL A 375 9.46 6.30 17.70
CA VAL A 375 10.06 4.97 17.51
C VAL A 375 11.24 4.75 18.47
N ILE A 376 12.16 5.72 18.56
CA ILE A 376 13.31 5.69 19.48
C ILE A 376 12.86 5.60 20.94
N LEU A 377 11.85 6.38 21.33
CA LEU A 377 11.33 6.38 22.70
C LEU A 377 10.62 5.07 23.03
N THR A 378 9.83 4.54 22.10
CA THR A 378 9.12 3.28 22.25
C THR A 378 10.08 2.11 22.39
N ARG A 379 11.11 2.06 21.56
CA ARG A 379 12.14 1.01 21.60
C ARG A 379 12.87 0.91 22.94
N LYS A 380 12.96 2.01 23.70
CA LYS A 380 13.59 1.98 25.03
C LYS A 380 12.80 1.15 26.07
N VAL A 381 11.50 0.96 25.85
CA VAL A 381 10.60 0.31 26.81
C VAL A 381 9.90 -0.94 26.25
N LYS A 382 9.77 -1.06 24.93
CA LYS A 382 9.12 -2.18 24.24
C LYS A 382 9.85 -2.50 22.94
N PRO A 383 9.93 -3.77 22.51
CA PRO A 383 10.44 -4.11 21.18
C PRO A 383 9.64 -3.41 20.07
N VAL A 384 10.34 -2.83 19.11
CA VAL A 384 9.76 -2.26 17.88
C VAL A 384 10.35 -2.99 16.69
N ILE A 385 9.50 -3.71 15.96
CA ILE A 385 9.88 -4.47 14.77
C ILE A 385 9.27 -3.81 13.54
N VAL A 386 10.08 -3.61 12.51
CA VAL A 386 9.59 -3.09 11.23
C VAL A 386 9.32 -4.23 10.25
N SER A 387 8.16 -4.19 9.61
CA SER A 387 7.81 -4.97 8.43
C SER A 387 7.60 -4.03 7.26
N MET A 388 8.48 -4.07 6.28
CA MET A 388 8.33 -3.29 5.06
C MET A 388 7.34 -3.97 4.12
N GLY A 389 6.40 -3.21 3.56
CA GLY A 389 5.47 -3.63 2.53
C GLY A 389 6.12 -3.58 1.14
N SER A 390 5.32 -3.25 0.13
CA SER A 390 5.82 -3.13 -1.24
C SER A 390 6.80 -1.96 -1.40
N VAL A 391 6.59 -0.88 -0.65
CA VAL A 391 7.45 0.31 -0.65
C VAL A 391 7.72 0.77 0.78
N ALA A 392 8.98 0.95 1.15
CA ALA A 392 9.39 1.56 2.41
C ALA A 392 10.67 2.37 2.18
N ALA A 393 10.52 3.53 1.54
CA ALA A 393 11.65 4.27 1.00
C ALA A 393 11.69 5.71 1.49
N SER A 394 12.89 6.29 1.51
CA SER A 394 13.13 7.68 1.86
C SER A 394 12.59 8.02 3.27
N GLY A 395 11.55 8.85 3.43
CA GLY A 395 10.89 9.08 4.71
C GLY A 395 10.36 7.77 5.33
N GLY A 396 9.84 6.83 4.50
CA GLY A 396 9.44 5.49 4.94
C GLY A 396 10.63 4.66 5.48
N TYR A 397 11.81 4.80 4.88
CA TYR A 397 13.03 4.22 5.44
C TYR A 397 13.48 4.97 6.70
N TRP A 398 13.35 6.30 6.72
CA TRP A 398 13.69 7.14 7.89
C TRP A 398 12.94 6.69 9.13
N ILE A 399 11.62 6.55 9.07
CA ILE A 399 10.80 6.09 10.22
C ILE A 399 11.06 4.63 10.60
N SER A 400 11.66 3.84 9.71
CA SER A 400 12.05 2.43 9.97
C SER A 400 13.36 2.32 10.74
N THR A 401 14.19 3.38 10.73
CA THR A 401 15.47 3.39 11.45
C THR A 401 15.26 3.36 12.96
N TYR A 402 16.28 2.94 13.69
CA TYR A 402 16.26 2.76 15.15
C TYR A 402 15.23 1.74 15.67
N SER A 403 14.56 0.99 14.83
CA SER A 403 13.82 -0.21 15.26
C SER A 403 14.79 -1.32 15.72
N ASP A 404 14.26 -2.35 16.37
CA ASP A 404 15.09 -3.48 16.83
C ASP A 404 15.45 -4.43 15.69
N ARG A 405 14.59 -4.54 14.68
CA ARG A 405 14.81 -5.33 13.48
C ARG A 405 13.95 -4.85 12.34
N ILE A 406 14.46 -4.91 11.12
CA ILE A 406 13.80 -4.53 9.88
C ILE A 406 13.69 -5.77 9.00
N PHE A 407 12.45 -6.15 8.69
CA PHE A 407 12.12 -7.19 7.70
C PHE A 407 11.61 -6.58 6.41
N ALA A 408 12.00 -7.16 5.29
CA ALA A 408 11.49 -6.83 3.96
C ALA A 408 11.37 -8.08 3.10
N GLU A 409 10.52 -8.07 2.10
CA GLU A 409 10.54 -9.09 1.05
C GLU A 409 11.65 -8.78 0.03
N PRO A 410 12.20 -9.78 -0.70
CA PRO A 410 13.24 -9.55 -1.71
C PRO A 410 12.86 -8.49 -2.74
N ASN A 411 11.59 -8.39 -3.07
CA ASN A 411 11.01 -7.45 -4.03
C ASN A 411 10.37 -6.20 -3.40
N THR A 412 10.62 -5.93 -2.12
CA THR A 412 10.34 -4.63 -1.49
C THR A 412 11.19 -3.54 -2.13
N ILE A 413 10.61 -2.37 -2.35
CA ILE A 413 11.32 -1.18 -2.84
C ILE A 413 11.70 -0.31 -1.62
N THR A 414 13.00 -0.09 -1.38
CA THR A 414 13.46 0.62 -0.18
C THR A 414 14.68 1.52 -0.43
N GLY A 415 15.32 2.02 0.61
CA GLY A 415 16.46 2.94 0.50
C GLY A 415 16.00 4.36 0.17
N SER A 416 16.38 4.88 -0.99
CA SER A 416 16.14 6.28 -1.40
C SER A 416 16.59 7.30 -0.34
N ILE A 417 17.71 7.00 0.36
CA ILE A 417 18.31 7.84 1.40
C ILE A 417 18.86 9.10 0.75
N GLY A 418 18.07 10.16 0.75
CA GLY A 418 18.34 11.44 0.12
C GLY A 418 17.16 12.37 0.27
N VAL A 419 17.38 13.67 0.11
CA VAL A 419 16.38 14.70 0.32
C VAL A 419 16.41 15.73 -0.81
N PHE A 420 15.29 16.43 -1.01
CA PHE A 420 15.17 17.49 -1.99
C PHE A 420 14.19 18.56 -1.52
N GLY A 421 14.33 19.75 -2.07
CA GLY A 421 13.33 20.82 -2.04
C GLY A 421 12.85 21.08 -3.47
N LEU A 422 11.55 21.29 -3.63
CA LEU A 422 10.91 21.58 -4.91
C LEU A 422 9.95 22.74 -4.74
N ARG A 423 10.14 23.80 -5.51
CA ARG A 423 9.31 25.00 -5.44
C ARG A 423 8.87 25.49 -6.82
N PRO A 424 7.57 25.55 -7.10
CA PRO A 424 7.07 26.23 -8.29
C PRO A 424 7.13 27.76 -8.12
N ASN A 425 7.23 28.47 -9.24
CA ASN A 425 6.89 29.90 -9.31
C ASN A 425 5.98 30.14 -10.52
N ILE A 426 5.05 31.05 -10.36
CA ILE A 426 4.00 31.35 -11.36
C ILE A 426 4.12 32.73 -11.95
N GLN A 427 5.28 33.42 -11.78
CA GLN A 427 5.48 34.80 -12.21
C GLN A 427 5.18 34.97 -13.71
N LYS A 428 5.77 34.13 -14.55
CA LYS A 428 5.58 34.24 -16.01
C LYS A 428 4.14 33.89 -16.42
N LEU A 429 3.53 32.87 -15.78
CA LEU A 429 2.13 32.53 -16.00
C LEU A 429 1.22 33.73 -15.68
N ALA A 430 1.41 34.35 -14.53
CA ALA A 430 0.62 35.51 -14.10
C ALA A 430 0.84 36.74 -14.98
N ASN A 431 2.11 37.07 -15.26
CA ASN A 431 2.44 38.24 -16.09
C ASN A 431 1.88 38.10 -17.51
N ASN A 432 1.89 36.91 -18.09
CA ASN A 432 1.27 36.63 -19.40
C ASN A 432 -0.25 36.85 -19.41
N ASN A 433 -0.88 36.84 -18.21
CA ASN A 433 -2.31 37.08 -18.01
C ASN A 433 -2.61 38.43 -17.34
N GLY A 434 -1.65 39.36 -17.34
CA GLY A 434 -1.82 40.73 -16.82
C GLY A 434 -1.82 40.84 -15.30
N ILE A 435 -1.40 39.79 -14.56
CA ILE A 435 -1.34 39.78 -13.10
C ILE A 435 0.11 40.08 -12.67
N THR A 436 0.30 41.10 -11.82
CA THR A 436 1.61 41.51 -11.28
C THR A 436 1.54 41.64 -9.77
N TRP A 437 2.71 41.64 -9.13
CA TRP A 437 2.84 41.85 -7.67
C TRP A 437 3.79 43.02 -7.39
N ASP A 438 3.40 43.83 -6.44
CA ASP A 438 4.26 44.81 -5.80
C ASP A 438 4.54 44.37 -4.36
N VAL A 439 5.80 44.40 -3.93
CA VAL A 439 6.21 43.81 -2.64
C VAL A 439 6.97 44.83 -1.81
N VAL A 440 6.47 45.14 -0.62
CA VAL A 440 7.16 45.93 0.40
C VAL A 440 7.71 44.99 1.48
N LYS A 441 8.97 45.14 1.86
CA LYS A 441 9.68 44.25 2.78
C LYS A 441 10.37 45.02 3.91
N THR A 442 10.39 44.42 5.09
CA THR A 442 11.19 44.85 6.23
C THR A 442 12.55 44.13 6.32
N GLY A 443 12.74 43.08 5.57
CA GLY A 443 13.97 42.28 5.53
C GLY A 443 14.21 41.67 4.15
N ARG A 444 15.47 41.41 3.82
CA ARG A 444 15.91 40.92 2.50
C ARG A 444 15.19 39.62 2.08
N PHE A 445 14.92 38.70 3.01
CA PHE A 445 14.37 37.37 2.77
C PHE A 445 12.89 37.25 3.15
N ALA A 446 12.19 38.37 3.43
CA ALA A 446 10.82 38.32 3.94
C ALA A 446 9.82 37.62 2.99
N ASP A 447 10.07 37.68 1.68
CA ASP A 447 9.26 37.02 0.64
C ASP A 447 9.93 35.79 0.02
N MET A 448 10.91 35.17 0.70
CA MET A 448 11.65 34.02 0.20
C MET A 448 10.75 32.83 -0.15
N LEU A 449 9.60 32.70 0.51
CA LEU A 449 8.64 31.59 0.29
C LEU A 449 7.52 31.94 -0.70
N THR A 450 7.60 33.11 -1.39
CA THR A 450 6.58 33.50 -2.38
C THR A 450 6.58 32.58 -3.61
N LEU A 451 5.42 32.46 -4.26
CA LEU A 451 5.27 31.84 -5.58
C LEU A 451 5.27 32.87 -6.72
N SER A 452 5.20 34.15 -6.37
CA SER A 452 5.06 35.27 -7.34
C SER A 452 6.34 35.61 -8.10
N ARG A 453 7.48 35.04 -7.69
CA ARG A 453 8.78 35.19 -8.35
C ARG A 453 9.66 33.97 -8.13
N PRO A 454 10.69 33.76 -8.99
CA PRO A 454 11.72 32.79 -8.68
C PRO A 454 12.55 33.24 -7.46
N ARG A 455 13.07 32.28 -6.72
CA ARG A 455 14.07 32.50 -5.65
C ARG A 455 15.38 33.04 -6.26
N THR A 456 16.01 33.96 -5.55
CA THR A 456 17.33 34.45 -5.90
C THR A 456 18.42 33.39 -5.69
N PRO A 457 19.62 33.54 -6.29
CA PRO A 457 20.73 32.61 -6.05
C PRO A 457 21.08 32.45 -4.57
N GLU A 458 21.02 33.55 -3.78
CA GLU A 458 21.30 33.48 -2.35
C GLU A 458 20.21 32.76 -1.58
N GLU A 459 18.93 32.94 -1.92
CA GLU A 459 17.82 32.18 -1.32
C GLU A 459 17.94 30.71 -1.63
N LEU A 460 18.32 30.34 -2.88
CA LEU A 460 18.59 28.95 -3.26
C LEU A 460 19.79 28.39 -2.50
N ALA A 461 20.85 29.15 -2.28
CA ALA A 461 22.01 28.72 -1.51
C ALA A 461 21.65 28.42 -0.03
N LEU A 462 20.77 29.25 0.58
CA LEU A 462 20.25 28.99 1.93
C LEU A 462 19.45 27.69 1.99
N MET A 463 18.58 27.46 1.00
CA MET A 463 17.81 26.23 0.92
C MET A 463 18.71 25.01 0.70
N GLN A 464 19.70 25.12 -0.20
CA GLN A 464 20.66 24.03 -0.43
C GLN A 464 21.42 23.67 0.84
N LYS A 465 21.87 24.67 1.61
CA LYS A 465 22.53 24.44 2.91
C LYS A 465 21.63 23.67 3.88
N SER A 466 20.33 23.96 3.90
CA SER A 466 19.36 23.23 4.72
C SER A 466 19.18 21.78 4.24
N VAL A 467 19.08 21.57 2.92
CA VAL A 467 19.01 20.26 2.30
C VAL A 467 20.26 19.42 2.62
N ASP A 468 21.46 20.01 2.51
CA ASP A 468 22.72 19.32 2.80
C ASP A 468 22.84 18.95 4.29
N ARG A 469 22.41 19.82 5.21
CA ARG A 469 22.34 19.54 6.64
C ARG A 469 21.44 18.33 6.93
N ILE A 470 20.20 18.36 6.41
CA ILE A 470 19.23 17.28 6.64
C ILE A 470 19.70 15.98 6.01
N TYR A 471 20.31 16.03 4.83
CA TYR A 471 20.90 14.82 4.22
C TYR A 471 22.01 14.22 5.10
N ASN A 472 22.90 15.06 5.62
CA ASN A 472 23.96 14.62 6.53
C ASN A 472 23.42 14.03 7.85
N GLU A 473 22.32 14.55 8.37
CA GLU A 473 21.59 14.00 9.52
C GLU A 473 20.99 12.63 9.16
N PHE A 474 20.37 12.49 7.98
CA PHE A 474 19.83 11.21 7.53
C PHE A 474 20.93 10.15 7.41
N LEU A 475 22.07 10.49 6.81
CA LEU A 475 23.23 9.59 6.75
C LEU A 475 23.68 9.17 8.15
N GLY A 476 23.78 10.11 9.10
CA GLY A 476 24.14 9.82 10.49
C GLY A 476 23.16 8.86 11.16
N LYS A 477 21.87 9.12 11.04
CA LYS A 477 20.79 8.28 11.59
C LYS A 477 20.84 6.84 11.04
N VAL A 478 21.08 6.69 9.74
CA VAL A 478 21.24 5.36 9.13
C VAL A 478 22.52 4.68 9.64
N ALA A 479 23.65 5.39 9.68
CA ALA A 479 24.90 4.87 10.17
C ALA A 479 24.77 4.33 11.61
N ASP A 480 24.19 5.14 12.50
CA ASP A 480 23.99 4.77 13.90
C ASP A 480 23.03 3.58 14.06
N SER A 481 21.89 3.64 13.37
CA SER A 481 20.85 2.60 13.52
C SER A 481 21.27 1.27 12.91
N ARG A 482 22.01 1.30 11.79
CA ARG A 482 22.47 0.11 11.07
C ARG A 482 23.87 -0.35 11.49
N LYS A 483 24.55 0.41 12.37
CA LYS A 483 25.94 0.15 12.80
C LYS A 483 26.92 0.04 11.61
N LEU A 484 26.72 0.92 10.63
CA LEU A 484 27.56 1.02 9.44
C LEU A 484 28.45 2.27 9.53
N PRO A 485 29.68 2.25 8.99
CA PRO A 485 30.48 3.46 8.84
C PRO A 485 29.74 4.50 8.00
N LYS A 486 29.79 5.78 8.41
CA LYS A 486 29.06 6.87 7.72
C LYS A 486 29.48 7.01 6.25
N ASP A 487 30.74 6.80 5.95
CA ASP A 487 31.25 6.83 4.57
C ASP A 487 30.64 5.72 3.73
N LYS A 488 30.50 4.51 4.31
CA LYS A 488 29.81 3.39 3.64
C LYS A 488 28.34 3.72 3.38
N VAL A 489 27.66 4.34 4.34
CA VAL A 489 26.29 4.81 4.15
C VAL A 489 26.23 5.86 3.04
N ALA A 490 27.18 6.80 2.99
CA ALA A 490 27.25 7.82 1.95
C ALA A 490 27.42 7.22 0.54
N GLU A 491 28.15 6.10 0.38
CA GLU A 491 28.30 5.38 -0.88
C GLU A 491 26.98 4.76 -1.37
N ILE A 492 26.25 4.09 -0.47
CA ILE A 492 25.02 3.34 -0.80
C ILE A 492 23.75 4.20 -0.76
N ALA A 493 23.83 5.42 -0.21
CA ALA A 493 22.74 6.38 -0.14
C ALA A 493 22.53 7.13 -1.46
N GLN A 494 22.85 8.42 -1.48
CA GLN A 494 22.74 9.33 -2.62
C GLN A 494 21.34 9.35 -3.26
N GLY A 495 20.29 9.06 -2.48
CA GLY A 495 18.94 8.96 -2.99
C GLY A 495 18.65 7.68 -3.77
N ARG A 496 19.57 6.71 -3.81
CA ARG A 496 19.42 5.47 -4.57
C ARG A 496 18.36 4.57 -3.98
N VAL A 497 17.54 4.04 -4.88
CA VAL A 497 16.51 3.03 -4.59
C VAL A 497 17.13 1.64 -4.70
N TRP A 498 16.74 0.74 -3.82
CA TRP A 498 17.21 -0.63 -3.73
C TRP A 498 16.05 -1.61 -3.68
N SER A 499 16.21 -2.79 -4.27
CA SER A 499 15.36 -3.93 -3.95
C SER A 499 15.61 -4.41 -2.52
N GLY A 500 14.64 -5.07 -1.89
CA GLY A 500 14.83 -5.67 -0.57
C GLY A 500 15.98 -6.67 -0.55
N LYS A 501 16.19 -7.38 -1.67
CA LYS A 501 17.32 -8.29 -1.86
C LYS A 501 18.66 -7.56 -1.74
N GLU A 502 18.85 -6.48 -2.49
CA GLU A 502 20.06 -5.67 -2.42
C GLU A 502 20.19 -4.96 -1.08
N ALA A 503 19.09 -4.41 -0.55
CA ALA A 503 19.07 -3.72 0.74
C ALA A 503 19.54 -4.61 1.90
N LYS A 504 19.19 -5.90 1.89
CA LYS A 504 19.73 -6.88 2.84
C LYS A 504 21.23 -7.09 2.63
N ALA A 505 21.68 -7.25 1.40
CA ALA A 505 23.08 -7.48 1.08
C ALA A 505 24.00 -6.31 1.51
N ILE A 506 23.49 -5.08 1.48
CA ILE A 506 24.24 -3.87 1.88
C ILE A 506 23.96 -3.42 3.34
N GLY A 507 23.22 -4.21 4.12
CA GLY A 507 22.98 -3.98 5.55
C GLY A 507 21.85 -2.98 5.89
N LEU A 508 21.06 -2.55 4.93
CA LEU A 508 19.90 -1.67 5.18
C LEU A 508 18.68 -2.41 5.74
N VAL A 509 18.58 -3.72 5.51
CA VAL A 509 17.54 -4.63 6.00
C VAL A 509 18.21 -5.77 6.75
N ASP A 510 17.58 -6.27 7.82
CA ASP A 510 18.17 -7.33 8.64
C ASP A 510 17.89 -8.72 8.07
N ASP A 511 16.63 -8.97 7.64
CA ASP A 511 16.27 -10.27 7.11
C ASP A 511 15.05 -10.21 6.17
N PHE A 512 14.84 -11.30 5.41
CA PHE A 512 13.64 -11.45 4.61
C PHE A 512 12.46 -11.92 5.47
N GLY A 513 11.28 -11.40 5.14
CA GLY A 513 10.03 -11.78 5.74
C GLY A 513 8.99 -10.66 5.68
N GLY A 514 7.73 -11.07 5.63
CA GLY A 514 6.58 -10.18 5.62
C GLY A 514 6.03 -9.87 7.03
N LEU A 515 4.79 -9.41 7.05
CA LEU A 515 4.10 -8.99 8.28
C LEU A 515 4.05 -10.10 9.35
N GLN A 516 3.76 -11.34 8.95
CA GLN A 516 3.64 -12.45 9.90
C GLN A 516 4.96 -12.79 10.58
N VAL A 517 6.08 -12.73 9.86
CA VAL A 517 7.43 -12.95 10.40
C VAL A 517 7.78 -11.86 11.41
N ALA A 518 7.45 -10.60 11.10
CA ALA A 518 7.69 -9.48 12.01
C ALA A 518 6.87 -9.60 13.30
N ILE A 519 5.60 -10.03 13.22
CA ILE A 519 4.75 -10.28 14.40
C ILE A 519 5.35 -11.39 15.29
N GLN A 520 5.82 -12.48 14.68
CA GLN A 520 6.47 -13.57 15.43
C GLN A 520 7.76 -13.13 16.11
N GLU A 521 8.59 -12.32 15.43
CA GLU A 521 9.80 -11.75 16.02
C GLU A 521 9.46 -10.80 17.18
N ALA A 522 8.39 -10.00 17.06
CA ALA A 522 7.91 -9.14 18.13
C ALA A 522 7.47 -9.96 19.35
N ALA A 523 6.71 -11.03 19.16
CA ALA A 523 6.30 -11.96 20.22
C ALA A 523 7.51 -12.60 20.92
N LYS A 524 8.49 -13.04 20.13
CA LYS A 524 9.73 -13.65 20.62
C LYS A 524 10.54 -12.68 21.47
N ARG A 525 10.77 -11.45 21.00
CA ARG A 525 11.54 -10.43 21.75
C ARG A 525 10.83 -9.97 23.01
N ALA A 526 9.53 -9.87 22.99
CA ALA A 526 8.71 -9.57 24.15
C ALA A 526 8.50 -10.79 25.10
N LYS A 527 9.03 -11.97 24.76
CA LYS A 527 8.94 -13.23 25.53
C LYS A 527 7.50 -13.63 25.86
N LEU A 528 6.60 -13.50 24.88
CA LEU A 528 5.17 -13.69 25.11
C LEU A 528 4.70 -15.16 25.00
N GLY A 529 5.52 -16.05 24.44
CA GLY A 529 5.11 -17.42 24.10
C GLY A 529 3.93 -17.39 23.13
N ASN A 530 2.86 -18.14 23.46
CA ASN A 530 1.64 -18.20 22.63
C ASN A 530 0.46 -17.40 23.22
N ASP A 531 0.64 -16.78 24.40
CA ASP A 531 -0.43 -16.11 25.13
C ASP A 531 -0.38 -14.59 24.90
N TRP A 532 -0.84 -14.16 23.75
CA TRP A 532 -0.96 -12.75 23.36
C TRP A 532 -2.07 -12.58 22.32
N ARG A 533 -2.60 -11.35 22.24
CA ARG A 533 -3.54 -10.92 21.20
C ARG A 533 -2.89 -9.90 20.29
N LEU A 534 -3.43 -9.78 19.07
CA LEU A 534 -3.00 -8.78 18.10
C LEU A 534 -4.04 -7.67 18.04
N GLU A 535 -3.59 -6.43 18.07
CA GLU A 535 -4.43 -5.27 17.81
C GLU A 535 -3.84 -4.44 16.69
N GLU A 536 -4.69 -3.95 15.80
CA GLU A 536 -4.31 -3.16 14.63
C GLU A 536 -4.62 -1.68 14.84
N TYR A 537 -3.72 -0.83 14.38
CA TYR A 537 -3.81 0.63 14.48
C TYR A 537 -3.50 1.29 13.12
N PRO A 538 -4.21 2.39 12.75
CA PRO A 538 -5.25 3.05 13.55
C PRO A 538 -6.48 2.15 13.78
N LYS A 539 -7.10 2.30 14.95
CA LYS A 539 -8.37 1.60 15.22
C LYS A 539 -9.45 2.12 14.26
N PRO A 540 -10.37 1.26 13.79
CA PRO A 540 -11.50 1.72 12.99
C PRO A 540 -12.27 2.83 13.71
N ARG A 541 -12.56 3.92 13.01
CA ARG A 541 -13.36 5.03 13.56
C ARG A 541 -14.78 4.56 13.83
N SER A 542 -15.40 5.09 14.89
CA SER A 542 -16.79 4.78 15.19
C SER A 542 -17.72 5.29 14.07
N LEU A 543 -18.85 4.62 13.84
CA LEU A 543 -19.86 5.03 12.84
C LEU A 543 -20.26 6.51 12.97
N GLY A 544 -20.38 7.02 14.21
CA GLY A 544 -20.70 8.43 14.44
C GLY A 544 -19.63 9.41 13.95
N GLN A 545 -18.35 9.07 14.12
CA GLN A 545 -17.23 9.88 13.61
C GLN A 545 -17.16 9.85 12.08
N GLN A 546 -17.42 8.68 11.45
CA GLN A 546 -17.47 8.54 9.99
C GLN A 546 -18.59 9.36 9.37
N ILE A 547 -19.77 9.40 9.99
CA ILE A 547 -20.91 10.20 9.52
C ILE A 547 -20.58 11.70 9.60
N LEU A 548 -19.97 12.16 10.69
CA LEU A 548 -19.63 13.57 10.89
C LEU A 548 -18.62 14.08 9.84
N GLU A 549 -17.62 13.28 9.50
CA GLU A 549 -16.61 13.60 8.49
C GLU A 549 -17.18 13.62 7.07
N ASN A 550 -18.07 12.69 6.73
CA ASN A 550 -18.73 12.66 5.40
C ASN A 550 -19.64 13.86 5.15
N PHE A 551 -20.17 14.48 6.20
CA PHE A 551 -20.92 15.74 6.08
C PHE A 551 -20.01 16.95 5.79
N SER A 552 -18.73 16.89 6.14
CA SER A 552 -17.75 17.95 5.87
C SER A 552 -17.04 17.79 4.52
N ASP A 553 -17.05 16.60 3.92
CA ASP A 553 -16.28 16.27 2.70
C ASP A 553 -17.21 16.06 1.50
N SER A 554 -17.86 17.15 1.06
CA SER A 554 -18.81 17.16 -0.08
C SER A 554 -18.13 17.24 -1.45
N SER A 555 -16.98 16.62 -1.67
CA SER A 555 -16.40 16.48 -2.99
C SER A 555 -17.03 15.29 -3.75
N ALA A 556 -17.91 15.59 -4.69
CA ALA A 556 -18.55 14.63 -5.56
C ALA A 556 -17.53 13.78 -6.33
N LYS A 557 -17.41 12.50 -5.98
CA LYS A 557 -16.64 11.52 -6.77
C LYS A 557 -17.44 11.15 -8.00
N VAL A 558 -17.02 11.63 -9.17
CA VAL A 558 -17.54 11.20 -10.46
C VAL A 558 -17.15 9.72 -10.67
N ASN A 559 -18.13 8.83 -10.73
CA ASN A 559 -17.94 7.44 -11.12
C ASN A 559 -17.42 7.39 -12.56
N GLY A 560 -16.14 7.04 -12.70
CA GLY A 560 -15.46 7.08 -13.98
C GLY A 560 -15.86 5.94 -14.91
N THR A 561 -16.15 6.30 -16.15
CA THR A 561 -16.28 5.42 -17.30
C THR A 561 -15.01 4.60 -17.54
N LYS A 562 -15.19 3.36 -18.03
CA LYS A 562 -14.11 2.35 -18.24
C LYS A 562 -13.30 2.58 -19.55
N ASP A 563 -13.34 3.79 -20.13
CA ASP A 563 -12.64 4.04 -21.39
C ASP A 563 -11.11 4.28 -21.19
N PRO A 564 -10.27 3.92 -22.17
CA PRO A 564 -8.82 4.04 -22.09
C PRO A 564 -8.32 5.47 -21.85
N LEU A 565 -8.98 6.48 -22.45
CA LEU A 565 -8.60 7.89 -22.30
C LEU A 565 -8.81 8.38 -20.85
N THR A 566 -9.92 8.04 -20.24
CA THR A 566 -10.18 8.36 -18.83
C THR A 566 -9.15 7.69 -17.91
N ARG A 567 -8.72 6.46 -18.26
CA ARG A 567 -7.65 5.75 -17.51
C ARG A 567 -6.32 6.50 -17.60
N GLU A 568 -5.91 6.94 -18.78
CA GLU A 568 -4.68 7.72 -18.97
C GLU A 568 -4.77 9.10 -18.31
N PHE A 569 -5.92 9.77 -18.37
CA PHE A 569 -6.14 11.04 -17.67
C PHE A 569 -6.05 10.90 -16.15
N LYS A 570 -6.59 9.81 -15.58
CA LYS A 570 -6.43 9.50 -14.15
C LYS A 570 -4.98 9.22 -13.76
N LYS A 571 -4.19 8.55 -14.61
CA LYS A 571 -2.75 8.36 -14.40
C LYS A 571 -2.02 9.72 -14.35
N LEU A 572 -2.29 10.59 -15.31
CA LEU A 572 -1.71 11.93 -15.37
C LEU A 572 -2.09 12.77 -14.13
N GLN A 573 -3.35 12.72 -13.73
CA GLN A 573 -3.84 13.39 -12.52
C GLN A 573 -3.15 12.86 -11.26
N ALA A 574 -2.96 11.55 -11.14
CA ALA A 574 -2.25 10.93 -10.02
C ALA A 574 -0.77 11.32 -9.98
N ASP A 575 -0.12 11.49 -11.13
CA ASP A 575 1.26 11.94 -11.20
C ASP A 575 1.42 13.42 -10.78
N LEU A 576 0.42 14.26 -11.08
CA LEU A 576 0.39 15.66 -10.63
C LEU A 576 -0.07 15.82 -9.17
N TRP A 577 -0.80 14.84 -8.61
CA TRP A 577 -1.25 14.85 -7.22
C TRP A 577 -0.10 14.95 -6.23
N ILE A 578 1.08 14.49 -6.60
CA ILE A 578 2.33 14.62 -5.84
C ILE A 578 2.58 16.05 -5.37
N LEU A 579 2.18 17.06 -6.17
CA LEU A 579 2.37 18.47 -5.81
C LEU A 579 1.48 18.91 -4.64
N ARG A 580 0.35 18.22 -4.40
CA ARG A 580 -0.55 18.53 -3.28
C ARG A 580 -0.04 18.02 -1.94
N ALA A 581 0.73 16.95 -1.97
CA ALA A 581 1.29 16.33 -0.76
C ALA A 581 2.60 17.01 -0.31
N LEU A 582 3.07 18.02 -1.04
CA LEU A 582 4.26 18.79 -0.68
C LEU A 582 3.88 19.87 0.36
N ASN A 583 3.77 19.46 1.64
CA ASN A 583 3.35 20.32 2.76
C ASN A 583 4.36 20.40 3.91
N ASP A 584 5.62 20.01 3.69
CA ASP A 584 6.64 20.11 4.74
C ASP A 584 6.92 21.57 5.09
N PRO A 585 6.97 21.95 6.39
CA PRO A 585 7.19 23.33 6.82
C PRO A 585 8.52 23.94 6.36
N LEU A 586 9.51 23.10 6.05
CA LEU A 586 10.83 23.50 5.55
C LEU A 586 10.91 23.44 4.02
N ASP A 587 9.83 23.03 3.32
CA ASP A 587 9.85 22.69 1.89
C ASP A 587 10.91 21.62 1.54
N ILE A 588 11.21 20.69 2.47
CA ILE A 588 12.21 19.63 2.29
C ILE A 588 11.58 18.26 2.44
N TYR A 589 11.81 17.42 1.45
CA TYR A 589 11.13 16.14 1.31
C TYR A 589 12.12 14.99 1.21
N ALA A 590 11.85 13.97 2.00
CA ALA A 590 12.44 12.64 1.89
C ALA A 590 11.39 11.73 1.22
N ARG A 591 11.27 11.81 -0.12
CA ARG A 591 10.29 11.09 -0.92
C ARG A 591 10.96 10.30 -2.04
N LEU A 592 10.36 9.17 -2.41
CA LEU A 592 10.78 8.34 -3.54
C LEU A 592 10.73 9.14 -4.85
N PRO A 593 11.59 8.82 -5.83
CA PRO A 593 11.73 9.60 -7.08
C PRO A 593 10.44 9.89 -7.85
N TYR A 594 9.52 8.97 -7.92
CA TYR A 594 8.21 9.08 -8.57
C TYR A 594 7.34 7.92 -8.12
N ASN A 595 6.07 7.93 -8.46
CA ASN A 595 5.24 6.74 -8.28
C ASN A 595 5.80 5.68 -9.24
N ILE A 596 6.60 4.76 -8.71
CA ILE A 596 7.13 3.64 -9.50
C ILE A 596 5.91 2.78 -9.83
N ARG A 597 5.48 2.87 -11.08
CA ARG A 597 4.55 1.91 -11.67
C ARG A 597 5.40 0.87 -12.37
N ILE A 598 5.16 -0.35 -12.05
CA ILE A 598 5.75 -1.53 -12.67
C ILE A 598 4.55 -2.27 -13.24
N ASP A 599 4.33 -2.04 -14.53
CA ASP A 599 3.31 -2.71 -15.32
C ASP A 599 3.89 -3.97 -15.92
#